data_da2a0574ad6dfffdd4ef14b3721ffa13
#
_entry.id   da2a0574ad6dfffdd4ef14b3721ffa13
#
_cell.length_a   1.000
_cell.length_b   1.000
_cell.length_c   1.000
_cell.angle_alpha   90.00
_cell.angle_beta   90.00
_cell.angle_gamma   90.00
#
_symmetry.space_group_name_H-M   'P 1'
#
loop_
_entity.id
_entity.type
_entity.pdbx_description
1 polymer ?
#
loop_
_entity_poly.entity_id
_entity_poly.type
_entity_poly.pdbx_seq_one_letter_code
_entity_poly.pdbx_strand_id
1 'polypeptide(L)'
;MDKRADFHYEIQYTRAADKFLKTHEDIRTQYEDAIKELLVGNHPERVDVKRIKGKRNDYYRIRLGGFRVVYAIINGKIVVISTLLAGSRGDVYKKKDGMK
;
A
#
# COMPACT_ATOMS: atom_id res chain seq x y z
N MET A 1 -25.53 -2.90 12.75
CA MET A 1 -24.11 -2.53 12.92
C MET A 1 -23.31 -2.92 11.66
N ASP A 2 -22.53 -2.02 11.16
CA ASP A 2 -21.73 -2.31 9.99
C ASP A 2 -20.59 -3.25 10.37
N LYS A 3 -20.48 -4.39 9.70
CA LYS A 3 -19.42 -5.37 9.96
C LYS A 3 -18.02 -4.77 9.77
N ARG A 4 -17.89 -3.77 8.88
CA ARG A 4 -16.60 -3.13 8.61
C ARG A 4 -16.11 -2.29 9.79
N ALA A 5 -17.00 -1.89 10.69
CA ALA A 5 -16.61 -1.16 11.89
C ALA A 5 -15.77 -2.01 12.83
N ASP A 6 -15.90 -3.35 12.74
CA ASP A 6 -15.15 -4.28 13.57
C ASP A 6 -13.92 -4.84 12.89
N PHE A 7 -13.67 -4.42 11.65
CA PHE A 7 -12.51 -4.90 10.89
C PHE A 7 -11.23 -4.21 11.38
N HIS A 8 -10.25 -5.01 11.74
CA HIS A 8 -8.97 -4.50 12.22
C HIS A 8 -7.87 -4.82 11.22
N TYR A 9 -7.05 -3.84 10.94
CA TYR A 9 -5.89 -4.00 10.09
C TYR A 9 -4.74 -3.15 10.60
N GLU A 10 -3.54 -3.47 10.18
CA GLU A 10 -2.35 -2.75 10.57
C GLU A 10 -1.53 -2.45 9.32
N ILE A 11 -0.96 -1.25 9.25
CA ILE A 11 -0.06 -0.88 8.16
C ILE A 11 1.36 -0.87 8.71
N GLN A 12 2.23 -1.66 8.09
CA GLN A 12 3.64 -1.69 8.44
C GLN A 12 4.46 -1.15 7.26
N TYR A 13 5.63 -0.67 7.56
CA TYR A 13 6.51 -0.02 6.58
C TYR A 13 7.89 -0.64 6.65
N THR A 14 8.44 -1.01 5.48
CA THR A 14 9.84 -1.37 5.40
C THR A 14 10.68 -0.11 5.59
N ARG A 15 11.96 -0.29 5.87
CA ARG A 15 12.88 0.84 6.00
C ARG A 15 12.87 1.72 4.76
N ALA A 16 12.86 1.11 3.58
CA ALA A 16 12.85 1.85 2.32
C ALA A 16 11.59 2.69 2.16
N ALA A 17 10.42 2.09 2.45
CA ALA A 17 9.15 2.80 2.35
C ALA A 17 9.07 3.93 3.38
N ASP A 18 9.46 3.64 4.62
CA ASP A 18 9.44 4.64 5.69
C ASP A 18 10.33 5.83 5.38
N LYS A 19 11.52 5.56 4.87
CA LYS A 19 12.48 6.60 4.54
C LYS A 19 11.90 7.61 3.54
N PHE A 20 11.22 7.10 2.51
CA PHE A 20 10.60 7.97 1.52
C PHE A 20 9.39 8.71 2.12
N LEU A 21 8.48 7.98 2.77
CA LEU A 21 7.23 8.55 3.25
C LEU A 21 7.44 9.51 4.42
N LYS A 22 8.53 9.38 5.14
CA LYS A 22 8.90 10.28 6.22
C LYS A 22 9.12 11.70 5.72
N THR A 23 9.62 11.85 4.50
CA THR A 23 9.84 13.15 3.88
C THR A 23 8.72 13.56 2.94
N HIS A 24 7.69 12.72 2.82
CA HIS A 24 6.52 12.98 1.96
C HIS A 24 5.26 12.65 2.75
N GLU A 25 5.03 13.40 3.83
CA GLU A 25 3.92 13.09 4.75
C GLU A 25 2.55 13.23 4.10
N ASP A 26 2.40 14.12 3.14
CA ASP A 26 1.16 14.26 2.39
C ASP A 26 0.85 12.98 1.60
N ILE A 27 1.87 12.37 1.00
CA ILE A 27 1.72 11.11 0.28
C ILE A 27 1.42 9.97 1.25
N ARG A 28 2.07 9.97 2.40
CA ARG A 28 1.81 8.97 3.44
C ARG A 28 0.34 9.02 3.89
N THR A 29 -0.18 10.22 4.14
CA THR A 29 -1.57 10.38 4.55
C THR A 29 -2.52 9.90 3.45
N GLN A 30 -2.26 10.27 2.21
CA GLN A 30 -3.08 9.82 1.08
C GLN A 30 -3.03 8.29 0.94
N TYR A 31 -1.87 7.68 1.17
CA TYR A 31 -1.73 6.24 1.11
C TYR A 31 -2.54 5.55 2.21
N GLU A 32 -2.40 6.04 3.44
CA GLU A 32 -3.14 5.46 4.57
C GLU A 32 -4.65 5.60 4.38
N ASP A 33 -5.10 6.74 3.86
CA ASP A 33 -6.51 6.93 3.53
C ASP A 33 -6.97 6.00 2.42
N ALA A 34 -6.13 5.77 1.41
CA ALA A 34 -6.44 4.87 0.32
C ALA A 34 -6.58 3.43 0.81
N ILE A 35 -5.68 2.98 1.67
CA ILE A 35 -5.75 1.65 2.27
C ILE A 35 -7.05 1.51 3.09
N LYS A 36 -7.37 2.52 3.88
CA LYS A 36 -8.61 2.51 4.65
C LYS A 36 -9.82 2.39 3.73
N GLU A 37 -9.84 3.14 2.64
CA GLU A 37 -10.95 3.09 1.68
C GLU A 37 -11.07 1.71 1.04
N LEU A 38 -9.94 1.09 0.69
CA LEU A 38 -9.93 -0.24 0.08
C LEU A 38 -10.44 -1.32 1.03
N LEU A 39 -10.13 -1.21 2.32
CA LEU A 39 -10.43 -2.26 3.30
C LEU A 39 -11.79 -2.07 3.97
N VAL A 40 -12.15 -0.85 4.30
CA VAL A 40 -13.35 -0.57 5.09
C VAL A 40 -14.21 0.57 4.56
N GLY A 41 -13.85 1.16 3.45
CA GLY A 41 -14.58 2.29 2.88
C GLY A 41 -15.76 1.86 2.04
N ASN A 42 -16.54 2.84 1.60
CA ASN A 42 -17.74 2.63 0.79
C ASN A 42 -17.46 2.71 -0.71
N HIS A 43 -16.32 3.27 -1.10
CA HIS A 43 -15.99 3.50 -2.51
C HIS A 43 -14.57 3.05 -2.85
N PRO A 44 -14.26 1.75 -2.63
CA PRO A 44 -12.90 1.25 -2.94
C PRO A 44 -12.55 1.37 -4.42
N GLU A 45 -13.57 1.43 -5.29
CA GLU A 45 -13.35 1.58 -6.73
C GLU A 45 -12.71 2.93 -7.08
N ARG A 46 -12.74 3.90 -6.17
CA ARG A 46 -12.11 5.21 -6.40
C ARG A 46 -10.61 5.22 -6.19
N VAL A 47 -10.08 4.16 -5.56
CA VAL A 47 -8.65 4.05 -5.33
C VAL A 47 -7.98 3.47 -6.57
N ASP A 48 -6.93 4.16 -7.06
CA ASP A 48 -6.18 3.70 -8.22
C ASP A 48 -5.16 2.65 -7.75
N VAL A 49 -5.62 1.41 -7.70
CA VAL A 49 -4.81 0.28 -7.25
C VAL A 49 -4.73 -0.76 -8.35
N LYS A 50 -3.55 -1.35 -8.51
CA LYS A 50 -3.34 -2.42 -9.49
C LYS A 50 -2.57 -3.56 -8.83
N ARG A 51 -3.03 -4.78 -9.08
CA ARG A 51 -2.35 -5.97 -8.63
C ARG A 51 -1.14 -6.25 -9.53
N ILE A 52 0.00 -6.53 -8.90
CA ILE A 52 1.22 -6.87 -9.60
C ILE A 52 1.58 -8.30 -9.22
N LYS A 53 1.56 -9.19 -10.21
CA LYS A 53 1.84 -10.59 -9.98
C LYS A 53 3.34 -10.79 -9.75
N GLY A 54 3.69 -11.35 -8.58
CA GLY A 54 5.06 -11.68 -8.25
C GLY A 54 5.33 -13.17 -8.34
N LYS A 55 6.58 -13.57 -8.16
CA LYS A 55 6.95 -14.99 -8.21
C LYS A 55 6.41 -15.79 -7.03
N ARG A 56 6.45 -15.21 -5.84
CA ARG A 56 6.00 -15.89 -4.61
C ARG A 56 4.71 -15.32 -4.06
N ASN A 57 4.57 -14.00 -4.14
CA ASN A 57 3.42 -13.29 -3.60
C ASN A 57 2.95 -12.28 -4.59
N ASP A 58 1.68 -11.95 -4.50
CA ASP A 58 1.14 -10.84 -5.26
C ASP A 58 1.41 -9.55 -4.51
N TYR A 59 1.72 -8.53 -5.26
CA TYR A 59 1.93 -7.19 -4.75
C TYR A 59 0.85 -6.27 -5.31
N TYR A 60 0.66 -5.15 -4.66
CA TYR A 60 -0.32 -4.15 -5.09
C TYR A 60 0.38 -2.81 -5.19
N ARG A 61 -0.02 -2.03 -6.17
CA ARG A 61 0.50 -0.69 -6.36
C ARG A 61 -0.64 0.30 -6.27
N ILE A 62 -0.51 1.29 -5.39
CA ILE A 62 -1.43 2.42 -5.34
C ILE A 62 -0.73 3.60 -6.00
N ARG A 63 -1.44 4.24 -6.93
CA ARG A 63 -0.95 5.44 -7.61
C ARG A 63 -1.54 6.68 -6.94
N LEU A 64 -0.65 7.59 -6.54
CA LEU A 64 -1.03 8.84 -5.88
C LEU A 64 -0.34 9.98 -6.65
N GLY A 65 -0.99 10.49 -7.69
CA GLY A 65 -0.39 11.48 -8.56
C GLY A 65 0.85 10.93 -9.26
N GLY A 66 1.99 11.60 -9.09
CA GLY A 66 3.26 11.16 -9.66
C GLY A 66 3.99 10.12 -8.85
N PHE A 67 3.38 9.67 -7.74
CA PHE A 67 4.02 8.73 -6.82
C PHE A 67 3.34 7.37 -6.87
N ARG A 68 4.08 6.35 -6.43
CA ARG A 68 3.59 4.98 -6.36
C ARG A 68 3.97 4.39 -5.02
N VAL A 69 3.06 3.61 -4.43
CA VAL A 69 3.34 2.85 -3.21
C VAL A 69 3.02 1.39 -3.48
N VAL A 70 3.98 0.52 -3.19
CA VAL A 70 3.83 -0.93 -3.39
C VAL A 70 3.68 -1.60 -2.04
N TYR A 71 2.68 -2.46 -1.91
CA TYR A 71 2.43 -3.16 -0.67
C TYR A 71 2.01 -4.61 -0.95
N ALA A 72 2.08 -5.44 0.09
CA ALA A 72 1.57 -6.80 0.08
C ALA A 72 0.58 -6.95 1.23
N ILE A 73 -0.35 -7.89 1.08
CA ILE A 73 -1.35 -8.17 2.12
C ILE A 73 -0.96 -9.48 2.79
N ILE A 74 -0.83 -9.44 4.11
CA ILE A 74 -0.54 -10.62 4.92
C ILE A 74 -1.79 -10.90 5.74
N ASN A 75 -2.42 -12.04 5.48
CA ASN A 75 -3.63 -12.45 6.17
C ASN A 75 -3.27 -13.32 7.38
N GLY A 76 -3.76 -12.94 8.53
CA GLY A 76 -3.59 -13.68 9.77
C GLY A 76 -4.76 -13.34 10.69
N LYS A 77 -4.53 -13.35 12.00
CA LYS A 77 -5.56 -12.92 12.95
C LYS A 77 -5.95 -11.48 12.72
N ILE A 78 -4.98 -10.67 12.30
CA ILE A 78 -5.17 -9.29 11.88
C ILE A 78 -4.61 -9.19 10.47
N VAL A 79 -5.28 -8.44 9.62
CA VAL A 79 -4.75 -8.17 8.28
C VAL A 79 -3.61 -7.16 8.40
N VAL A 80 -2.46 -7.50 7.86
CA VAL A 80 -1.30 -6.61 7.84
C VAL A 80 -1.03 -6.16 6.42
N ILE A 81 -0.95 -4.85 6.24
CA ILE A 81 -0.56 -4.26 4.96
C ILE A 81 0.92 -3.94 5.07
N SER A 82 1.73 -4.77 4.43
CA SER A 82 3.18 -4.59 4.46
C SER A 82 3.60 -3.65 3.33
N THR A 83 3.92 -2.41 3.68
CA THR A 83 4.32 -1.38 2.73
C THR A 83 5.79 -1.56 2.38
N LEU A 84 6.05 -1.94 1.14
CA LEU A 84 7.37 -2.38 0.71
C LEU A 84 8.22 -1.28 0.10
N LEU A 85 7.63 -0.50 -0.80
CA LEU A 85 8.33 0.54 -1.53
C LEU A 85 7.41 1.73 -1.73
N ALA A 86 8.01 2.92 -1.75
CA ALA A 86 7.31 4.15 -2.11
C ALA A 86 8.29 5.04 -2.87
N GLY A 87 7.80 5.81 -3.82
CA GLY A 87 8.64 6.71 -4.57
C GLY A 87 7.97 7.21 -5.84
N SER A 88 8.74 7.89 -6.67
CA SER A 88 8.27 8.28 -7.97
C SER A 88 8.15 7.05 -8.86
N ARG A 89 7.40 7.17 -9.94
CA ARG A 89 7.11 6.05 -10.83
C ARG A 89 8.36 5.25 -11.23
N GLY A 90 9.39 5.93 -11.71
CA GLY A 90 10.60 5.25 -12.19
C GLY A 90 11.35 4.54 -11.08
N ASP A 91 11.50 5.21 -9.93
CA ASP A 91 12.24 4.68 -8.80
C ASP A 91 11.57 3.44 -8.20
N VAL A 92 10.25 3.44 -8.11
CA VAL A 92 9.51 2.31 -7.55
C VAL A 92 9.69 1.06 -8.40
N TYR A 93 9.55 1.17 -9.71
CA TYR A 93 9.70 0.02 -10.59
C TYR A 93 11.14 -0.50 -10.62
N LYS A 94 12.11 0.39 -10.53
CA LYS A 94 13.51 0.02 -10.47
C LYS A 94 13.83 -0.79 -9.21
N LYS A 95 13.31 -0.34 -8.06
CA LYS A 95 13.50 -1.04 -6.79
C LYS A 95 12.75 -2.36 -6.76
N LYS A 96 11.60 -2.43 -7.40
CA LYS A 96 10.81 -3.65 -7.48
C LYS A 96 11.59 -4.76 -8.17
N ASP A 97 12.37 -4.44 -9.20
CA ASP A 97 13.17 -5.44 -9.89
C ASP A 97 14.18 -6.08 -8.94
N GLY A 98 14.68 -5.35 -7.96
CA GLY A 98 15.59 -5.88 -6.96
C GLY A 98 14.92 -6.79 -5.94
N MET A 99 13.61 -6.88 -5.91
CA MET A 99 12.86 -7.71 -4.97
C MET A 99 12.63 -9.13 -5.46
N LYS A 100 13.04 -9.47 -6.64
CA LYS A 100 12.82 -10.79 -7.22
C LYS A 100 13.58 -11.91 -6.52
#